data_b94598edcb7462761dde025b57f8caae
#
_entry.id   b94598edcb7462761dde025b57f8caae
#
_cell.length_a   1.000
_cell.length_b   1.000
_cell.length_c   1.000
_cell.angle_alpha   90.00
_cell.angle_beta   90.00
_cell.angle_gamma   90.00
#
_symmetry.space_group_name_H-M   'P 1'
#
loop_
_entity.id
_entity.type
_entity.pdbx_description
1 polymer ?
#
loop_
_entity_poly.entity_id
_entity_poly.type
_entity_poly.pdbx_seq_one_letter_code
_entity_poly.pdbx_strand_id
1 'polypeptide(L)'
;EFRRVLFRSPGVYRRAAFGTVRGGFVPDLEKTFNRGYTELFLDGQRGSWASPDAPKSMGEYVGTVRRLRRGAVTLAPARGDLVLANGDGFAFVARNGQLVGFRGDVCEGAAIRCKEVEGLTQGTPLYRNISAAFERTLEAEKPEREMAAEISLSFPEAGKIRAAAVSEDGREAVLTADCPREKARRVERMRSVAKSQLEKKAGVYRFSLAPLPEEDLPLMGAAFLNGIRRALSETLDRKPCRGLPLRKGAARPLPCAGEQTYKANIANSLTEKMFRERGAVCTEPAYELSHREGIEYMRTKYCLRHELGLCPKLRPGTVPAPLTLVNNGRRLTLTFHCDVCEMTVS
;
A
#
# COMPACT_ATOMS: atom_id res chain seq x y z
N GLU A 1 5.49 7.25 1.69
CA GLU A 1 5.02 8.59 2.06
C GLU A 1 3.58 8.66 2.57
N PHE A 2 3.12 7.61 3.17
CA PHE A 2 1.93 7.62 4.02
C PHE A 2 1.98 8.68 5.14
N ARG A 3 3.12 9.33 5.30
CA ARG A 3 3.36 10.36 6.34
C ARG A 3 2.67 11.69 6.07
N ARG A 4 2.30 12.03 4.83
CA ARG A 4 1.69 13.32 4.50
C ARG A 4 0.18 13.33 4.56
N VAL A 5 -0.46 12.17 4.47
CA VAL A 5 -1.93 12.05 4.47
C VAL A 5 -2.49 11.81 5.88
N LEU A 6 -1.67 11.29 6.79
CA LEU A 6 -2.11 11.00 8.15
C LEU A 6 -2.03 12.23 9.03
N PHE A 7 -3.18 12.88 9.13
CA PHE A 7 -3.57 13.73 10.24
C PHE A 7 -2.64 14.91 10.56
N ARG A 8 -2.98 16.07 10.08
CA ARG A 8 -2.65 17.33 10.73
C ARG A 8 -3.32 17.39 12.11
N SER A 9 -2.99 16.46 12.96
CA SER A 9 -3.26 16.58 14.37
C SER A 9 -2.17 17.49 14.96
N PRO A 10 -2.47 18.53 15.72
CA PRO A 10 -1.48 19.31 16.45
C PRO A 10 -0.96 18.45 17.63
N GLY A 11 -0.29 17.38 17.32
CA GLY A 11 0.22 16.41 18.26
C GLY A 11 1.64 15.97 17.90
N VAL A 12 2.39 15.56 18.89
CA VAL A 12 3.73 15.03 18.75
C VAL A 12 3.66 13.76 17.91
N TYR A 13 4.20 13.83 16.68
CA TYR A 13 4.37 12.65 15.85
C TYR A 13 5.37 11.70 16.51
N ARG A 14 4.96 10.47 16.74
CA ARG A 14 5.83 9.43 17.25
C ARG A 14 6.28 8.53 16.12
N ARG A 15 7.56 8.18 16.13
CA ARG A 15 8.10 7.18 15.24
C ARG A 15 7.35 5.85 15.46
N ALA A 16 6.72 5.32 14.42
CA ALA A 16 5.94 4.08 14.48
C ALA A 16 6.76 2.83 14.12
N ALA A 17 7.99 3.01 13.60
CA ALA A 17 8.88 1.93 13.22
C ALA A 17 10.33 2.40 13.24
N PHE A 18 11.26 1.47 13.43
CA PHE A 18 12.69 1.70 13.26
C PHE A 18 13.09 1.70 11.79
N GLY A 19 14.25 2.19 11.47
CA GLY A 19 14.80 2.24 10.11
C GLY A 19 14.38 3.49 9.34
N THR A 20 15.05 3.68 8.23
CA THR A 20 14.79 4.74 7.26
C THR A 20 14.56 4.11 5.89
N VAL A 21 13.54 4.55 5.16
CA VAL A 21 13.32 4.11 3.79
C VAL A 21 14.19 4.97 2.87
N ARG A 22 14.95 4.31 2.02
CA ARG A 22 15.80 4.91 1.00
C ARG A 22 15.31 4.51 -0.39
N GLY A 23 15.50 5.38 -1.38
CA GLY A 23 15.00 5.15 -2.72
C GLY A 23 13.47 5.21 -2.80
N GLY A 24 12.91 4.59 -3.80
CA GLY A 24 11.50 4.64 -4.11
C GLY A 24 11.16 5.71 -5.12
N PHE A 25 9.90 5.92 -5.36
CA PHE A 25 9.36 6.82 -6.38
C PHE A 25 8.32 7.77 -5.77
N VAL A 26 7.97 8.81 -6.52
CA VAL A 26 6.85 9.68 -6.17
C VAL A 26 5.55 8.99 -6.61
N PRO A 27 4.64 8.65 -5.68
CA PRO A 27 3.36 8.03 -6.03
C PRO A 27 2.52 8.96 -6.91
N ASP A 28 1.92 8.38 -7.94
CA ASP A 28 0.92 9.04 -8.77
C ASP A 28 -0.33 8.15 -8.79
N LEU A 29 -1.35 8.58 -8.07
CA LEU A 29 -2.55 7.77 -7.87
C LEU A 29 -3.40 7.64 -9.13
N GLU A 30 -3.29 8.58 -10.08
CA GLU A 30 -4.01 8.51 -11.34
C GLU A 30 -3.43 7.44 -12.28
N LYS A 31 -2.14 7.12 -12.13
CA LYS A 31 -1.44 6.13 -12.95
C LYS A 31 -1.50 4.70 -12.41
N THR A 32 -2.12 4.50 -11.26
CA THR A 32 -2.39 3.18 -10.69
C THR A 32 -3.81 2.72 -10.98
N PHE A 33 -4.11 1.46 -10.68
CA PHE A 33 -5.47 0.96 -10.78
C PHE A 33 -6.41 1.76 -9.87
N ASN A 34 -7.41 2.40 -10.48
CA ASN A 34 -8.48 3.07 -9.74
C ASN A 34 -9.80 2.98 -10.52
N ARG A 35 -10.91 3.06 -9.82
CA ARG A 35 -12.27 3.13 -10.37
C ARG A 35 -12.87 4.53 -10.26
N GLY A 36 -12.03 5.53 -10.17
CA GLY A 36 -12.37 6.91 -9.84
C GLY A 36 -12.21 7.18 -8.35
N TYR A 37 -12.18 8.45 -8.01
CA TYR A 37 -12.04 8.93 -6.65
C TYR A 37 -13.35 9.52 -6.16
N THR A 38 -13.62 9.39 -4.86
CA THR A 38 -14.83 9.87 -4.24
C THR A 38 -14.56 10.33 -2.82
N GLU A 39 -15.30 11.31 -2.36
CA GLU A 39 -15.30 11.77 -0.98
C GLU A 39 -16.18 10.92 -0.06
N LEU A 40 -17.06 10.11 -0.60
CA LEU A 40 -17.96 9.13 0.04
C LEU A 40 -18.41 9.55 1.46
N PHE A 41 -19.37 10.44 1.56
CA PHE A 41 -19.92 10.96 2.83
C PHE A 41 -18.92 11.68 3.75
N LEU A 42 -17.69 11.97 3.32
CA LEU A 42 -16.70 12.64 4.16
C LEU A 42 -17.22 13.98 4.67
N ASP A 43 -17.90 14.73 3.81
CA ASP A 43 -18.54 16.02 4.14
C ASP A 43 -19.99 15.88 4.56
N GLY A 44 -20.46 14.67 4.84
CA GLY A 44 -21.86 14.39 5.23
C GLY A 44 -22.88 14.57 4.11
N GLN A 45 -22.45 14.92 2.90
CA GLN A 45 -23.33 15.10 1.74
C GLN A 45 -23.31 13.87 0.83
N ARG A 46 -24.36 13.72 0.03
CA ARG A 46 -24.43 12.71 -1.01
C ARG A 46 -24.03 13.33 -2.34
N GLY A 47 -23.06 12.69 -3.02
CA GLY A 47 -22.66 13.00 -4.37
C GLY A 47 -23.07 11.90 -5.36
N SER A 48 -22.74 12.07 -6.62
CA SER A 48 -22.77 11.01 -7.63
C SER A 48 -21.41 10.34 -7.66
N TRP A 49 -21.31 9.16 -7.08
CA TRP A 49 -20.02 8.47 -6.87
C TRP A 49 -19.86 7.21 -7.71
N ALA A 50 -20.94 6.70 -8.25
CA ALA A 50 -20.89 5.49 -9.04
C ALA A 50 -20.30 5.72 -10.43
N SER A 51 -19.55 4.75 -10.90
CA SER A 51 -19.17 4.60 -12.29
C SER A 51 -19.96 3.41 -12.86
N PRO A 52 -21.17 3.61 -13.38
CA PRO A 52 -22.03 2.52 -13.83
C PRO A 52 -21.53 1.87 -15.14
N ASP A 53 -20.67 2.57 -15.88
CA ASP A 53 -20.24 2.16 -17.21
C ASP A 53 -19.23 1.00 -17.18
N ALA A 54 -18.38 0.93 -16.17
CA ALA A 54 -17.37 -0.12 -16.09
C ALA A 54 -16.93 -0.48 -14.66
N PRO A 55 -16.83 -1.78 -14.33
CA PRO A 55 -16.27 -2.24 -13.08
C PRO A 55 -14.72 -2.23 -13.09
N LYS A 56 -14.12 -1.90 -14.24
CA LYS A 56 -12.67 -1.88 -14.46
C LYS A 56 -12.09 -0.48 -14.27
N SER A 57 -10.78 -0.39 -14.11
CA SER A 57 -10.07 0.88 -14.10
C SER A 57 -10.20 1.57 -15.46
N MET A 58 -10.69 2.81 -15.45
CA MET A 58 -10.64 3.70 -16.61
C MET A 58 -9.26 4.31 -16.77
N GLY A 59 -8.59 4.63 -15.65
CA GLY A 59 -7.30 5.31 -15.64
C GLY A 59 -7.41 6.83 -15.77
N GLU A 60 -6.27 7.44 -16.11
CA GLU A 60 -6.09 8.88 -16.27
C GLU A 60 -6.76 9.38 -17.57
N TYR A 61 -7.58 10.44 -17.50
CA TYR A 61 -8.12 11.07 -18.70
C TYR A 61 -7.00 11.80 -19.48
N VAL A 62 -6.74 11.37 -20.71
CA VAL A 62 -5.64 11.90 -21.53
C VAL A 62 -6.11 12.84 -22.65
N GLY A 63 -7.40 12.90 -22.91
CA GLY A 63 -7.97 13.80 -23.91
C GLY A 63 -9.05 13.15 -24.75
N THR A 64 -9.44 13.83 -25.83
CA THR A 64 -10.42 13.31 -26.81
C THR A 64 -9.75 12.98 -28.14
N VAL A 65 -10.30 12.00 -28.84
CA VAL A 65 -9.86 11.64 -30.20
C VAL A 65 -10.17 12.80 -31.17
N ARG A 66 -9.12 13.49 -31.61
CA ARG A 66 -9.22 14.58 -32.59
C ARG A 66 -9.32 14.06 -34.03
N ARG A 67 -8.53 13.05 -34.35
CA ARG A 67 -8.47 12.43 -35.67
C ARG A 67 -8.20 10.93 -35.54
N LEU A 68 -8.90 10.16 -36.35
CA LEU A 68 -8.71 8.73 -36.48
C LEU A 68 -8.32 8.40 -37.93
N ARG A 69 -7.23 7.64 -38.09
CA ARG A 69 -6.83 7.04 -39.36
C ARG A 69 -6.54 5.56 -39.11
N ARG A 70 -6.50 4.76 -40.18
CA ARG A 70 -6.15 3.34 -40.05
C ARG A 70 -4.80 3.18 -39.34
N GLY A 71 -4.80 2.54 -38.18
CA GLY A 71 -3.61 2.32 -37.37
C GLY A 71 -3.05 3.54 -36.61
N ALA A 72 -3.77 4.68 -36.58
CA ALA A 72 -3.31 5.87 -35.88
C ALA A 72 -4.43 6.71 -35.31
N VAL A 73 -4.24 7.15 -34.07
CA VAL A 73 -5.13 8.03 -33.30
C VAL A 73 -4.37 9.31 -32.99
N THR A 74 -4.97 10.47 -33.24
CA THR A 74 -4.42 11.75 -32.79
C THR A 74 -5.34 12.34 -31.74
N LEU A 75 -4.81 12.72 -30.59
CA LEU A 75 -5.57 13.31 -29.49
C LEU A 75 -5.64 14.84 -29.59
N ALA A 76 -6.71 15.40 -29.05
CA ALA A 76 -6.72 16.71 -28.42
C ALA A 76 -6.39 16.48 -26.95
N PRO A 77 -5.15 16.75 -26.48
CA PRO A 77 -4.73 16.37 -25.14
C PRO A 77 -5.49 17.15 -24.06
N ALA A 78 -5.77 16.49 -22.95
CA ALA A 78 -6.45 17.11 -21.81
C ALA A 78 -5.59 18.20 -21.12
N ARG A 79 -4.25 18.07 -21.20
CA ARG A 79 -3.26 18.99 -20.63
C ARG A 79 -2.10 19.15 -21.59
N GLY A 80 -1.49 20.34 -21.56
CA GLY A 80 -0.34 20.66 -22.42
C GLY A 80 0.95 19.90 -22.08
N ASP A 81 1.08 19.41 -20.86
CA ASP A 81 2.21 18.65 -20.33
C ASP A 81 2.06 17.13 -20.45
N LEU A 82 1.01 16.65 -21.16
CA LEU A 82 0.77 15.23 -21.34
C LEU A 82 1.92 14.56 -22.10
N VAL A 83 2.55 13.60 -21.47
CA VAL A 83 3.58 12.74 -22.09
C VAL A 83 3.04 11.32 -22.20
N LEU A 84 2.95 10.82 -23.40
CA LEU A 84 2.61 9.42 -23.70
C LEU A 84 3.88 8.63 -23.99
N ALA A 85 3.89 7.36 -23.64
CA ALA A 85 5.00 6.46 -23.84
C ALA A 85 4.64 5.24 -24.69
N ASN A 86 5.59 4.71 -25.42
CA ASN A 86 5.41 3.46 -26.14
C ASN A 86 5.04 2.34 -25.17
N GLY A 87 3.97 1.63 -25.50
CA GLY A 87 3.43 0.57 -24.67
C GLY A 87 2.36 1.02 -23.66
N ASP A 88 1.99 2.31 -23.64
CA ASP A 88 0.85 2.78 -22.85
C ASP A 88 -0.43 2.03 -23.22
N GLY A 89 -1.21 1.67 -22.22
CA GLY A 89 -2.55 1.09 -22.39
C GLY A 89 -3.60 2.18 -22.34
N PHE A 90 -4.54 2.13 -23.28
CA PHE A 90 -5.63 3.08 -23.39
C PHE A 90 -6.98 2.38 -23.28
N ALA A 91 -7.98 3.10 -22.79
CA ALA A 91 -9.36 2.62 -22.69
C ALA A 91 -10.35 3.72 -23.03
N PHE A 92 -11.51 3.33 -23.52
CA PHE A 92 -12.66 4.20 -23.75
C PHE A 92 -13.97 3.43 -23.62
N VAL A 93 -15.07 4.13 -23.39
CA VAL A 93 -16.40 3.55 -23.40
C VAL A 93 -16.97 3.67 -24.81
N ALA A 94 -17.23 2.54 -25.45
CA ALA A 94 -17.85 2.51 -26.78
C ALA A 94 -19.34 2.90 -26.70
N ARG A 95 -19.96 3.21 -27.83
CA ARG A 95 -21.37 3.64 -27.87
C ARG A 95 -22.38 2.62 -27.33
N ASN A 96 -22.00 1.36 -27.30
CA ASN A 96 -22.79 0.28 -26.68
C ASN A 96 -22.60 0.15 -25.17
N GLY A 97 -21.86 1.09 -24.53
CA GLY A 97 -21.57 1.07 -23.10
C GLY A 97 -20.44 0.13 -22.69
N GLN A 98 -19.80 -0.59 -23.61
CA GLN A 98 -18.70 -1.48 -23.29
C GLN A 98 -17.39 -0.73 -23.17
N LEU A 99 -16.59 -1.10 -22.17
CA LEU A 99 -15.22 -0.64 -22.01
C LEU A 99 -14.31 -1.41 -22.97
N VAL A 100 -13.71 -0.68 -23.91
CA VAL A 100 -12.76 -1.22 -24.89
C VAL A 100 -11.36 -0.71 -24.54
N GLY A 101 -10.39 -1.62 -24.49
CA GLY A 101 -8.99 -1.30 -24.26
C GLY A 101 -8.13 -1.59 -25.48
N PHE A 102 -7.08 -0.80 -25.69
CA PHE A 102 -6.05 -1.03 -26.70
C PHE A 102 -4.68 -0.55 -26.22
N ARG A 103 -3.65 -1.00 -26.92
CA ARG A 103 -2.28 -0.62 -26.65
C ARG A 103 -1.76 0.39 -27.68
N GLY A 104 -1.06 1.42 -27.22
CA GLY A 104 -0.29 2.30 -28.07
C GLY A 104 1.09 1.70 -28.33
N ASP A 105 1.33 1.24 -29.57
CA ASP A 105 2.61 0.63 -29.93
C ASP A 105 3.72 1.69 -30.03
N VAL A 106 3.41 2.83 -30.66
CA VAL A 106 4.29 4.00 -30.73
C VAL A 106 3.50 5.25 -30.39
N CYS A 107 4.02 6.03 -29.46
CA CYS A 107 3.43 7.29 -29.03
C CYS A 107 4.43 8.44 -29.27
N GLU A 108 4.01 9.42 -30.07
CA GLU A 108 4.81 10.61 -30.42
C GLU A 108 3.97 11.87 -30.19
N GLY A 109 4.24 12.60 -29.13
CA GLY A 109 3.41 13.72 -28.70
C GLY A 109 1.96 13.29 -28.47
N ALA A 110 1.01 13.85 -29.20
CA ALA A 110 -0.40 13.48 -29.12
C ALA A 110 -0.82 12.39 -30.13
N ALA A 111 0.11 11.80 -30.88
CA ALA A 111 -0.17 10.76 -31.84
C ALA A 111 0.12 9.37 -31.26
N ILE A 112 -0.81 8.45 -31.45
CA ILE A 112 -0.75 7.06 -30.99
C ILE A 112 -0.88 6.15 -32.20
N ARG A 113 0.13 5.35 -32.50
CA ARG A 113 0.02 4.25 -33.45
C ARG A 113 -0.41 2.99 -32.74
N CYS A 114 -1.42 2.34 -33.25
CA CYS A 114 -2.02 1.14 -32.65
C CYS A 114 -2.65 0.27 -33.74
N LYS A 115 -3.03 -0.93 -33.38
CA LYS A 115 -3.92 -1.74 -34.22
C LYS A 115 -5.26 -1.03 -34.42
N GLU A 116 -5.99 -1.40 -35.46
CA GLU A 116 -7.34 -0.89 -35.65
C GLU A 116 -8.23 -1.22 -34.47
N VAL A 117 -8.91 -0.21 -33.94
CA VAL A 117 -9.70 -0.32 -32.69
C VAL A 117 -11.16 -0.16 -33.02
N GLU A 118 -11.91 -1.24 -32.88
CA GLU A 118 -13.36 -1.24 -33.16
C GLU A 118 -14.10 -0.34 -32.15
N GLY A 119 -15.07 0.40 -32.66
CA GLY A 119 -15.92 1.28 -31.85
C GLY A 119 -15.28 2.62 -31.46
N LEU A 120 -13.99 2.86 -31.74
CA LEU A 120 -13.36 4.15 -31.52
C LEU A 120 -13.76 5.14 -32.62
N THR A 121 -14.18 6.35 -32.22
CA THR A 121 -14.61 7.40 -33.16
C THR A 121 -14.01 8.75 -32.78
N GLN A 122 -14.03 9.70 -33.70
CA GLN A 122 -13.68 11.08 -33.41
C GLN A 122 -14.58 11.65 -32.28
N GLY A 123 -14.00 12.41 -31.35
CA GLY A 123 -14.72 12.97 -30.22
C GLY A 123 -14.80 12.02 -29.00
N THR A 124 -14.38 10.77 -29.13
CA THR A 124 -14.38 9.80 -28.02
C THR A 124 -13.39 10.22 -26.94
N PRO A 125 -13.80 10.35 -25.66
CA PRO A 125 -12.88 10.52 -24.55
C PRO A 125 -11.97 9.31 -24.40
N LEU A 126 -10.67 9.53 -24.25
CA LEU A 126 -9.67 8.48 -24.11
C LEU A 126 -9.00 8.57 -22.74
N TYR A 127 -8.82 7.43 -22.12
CA TYR A 127 -8.20 7.28 -20.82
C TYR A 127 -6.95 6.39 -20.92
N ARG A 128 -5.92 6.66 -20.14
CA ARG A 128 -4.73 5.84 -20.03
C ARG A 128 -4.82 4.98 -18.77
N ASN A 129 -5.08 3.70 -18.93
CA ASN A 129 -5.21 2.75 -17.81
C ASN A 129 -3.91 2.04 -17.46
N ILE A 130 -2.88 2.12 -18.31
CA ILE A 130 -1.52 1.65 -18.06
C ILE A 130 -0.54 2.71 -18.55
N SER A 131 0.26 3.25 -17.64
CA SER A 131 1.38 4.13 -17.98
C SER A 131 2.67 3.30 -18.01
N ALA A 132 3.16 2.96 -19.20
CA ALA A 132 4.36 2.15 -19.36
C ALA A 132 5.62 2.80 -18.75
N ALA A 133 5.69 4.13 -18.72
CA ALA A 133 6.76 4.86 -18.07
C ALA A 133 6.69 4.72 -16.54
N PHE A 134 5.47 4.80 -15.96
CA PHE A 134 5.27 4.66 -14.53
C PHE A 134 5.52 3.23 -14.06
N GLU A 135 5.05 2.22 -14.81
CA GLU A 135 5.34 0.80 -14.53
C GLU A 135 6.86 0.53 -14.48
N ARG A 136 7.62 1.08 -15.44
CA ARG A 136 9.09 0.98 -15.42
C ARG A 136 9.69 1.64 -14.17
N THR A 137 9.15 2.76 -13.73
CA THR A 137 9.59 3.41 -12.49
C THR A 137 9.31 2.53 -11.26
N LEU A 138 8.13 1.90 -11.20
CA LEU A 138 7.78 0.98 -10.11
C LEU A 138 8.70 -0.25 -10.06
N GLU A 139 9.12 -0.75 -11.23
CA GLU A 139 10.03 -1.91 -11.31
C GLU A 139 11.47 -1.55 -10.94
N ALA A 140 11.95 -0.36 -11.34
CA ALA A 140 13.32 0.08 -11.14
C ALA A 140 13.58 0.66 -9.75
N GLU A 141 12.64 1.46 -9.25
CA GLU A 141 12.78 2.28 -8.03
C GLU A 141 12.18 1.59 -6.80
N LYS A 142 12.78 0.48 -6.39
CA LYS A 142 12.33 -0.26 -5.21
C LYS A 142 12.76 0.46 -3.93
N PRO A 143 11.83 0.81 -3.05
CA PRO A 143 12.19 1.37 -1.76
C PRO A 143 12.88 0.32 -0.89
N GLU A 144 14.03 0.65 -0.35
CA GLU A 144 14.77 -0.20 0.57
C GLU A 144 14.71 0.37 1.99
N ARG A 145 14.42 -0.48 2.95
CA ARG A 145 14.49 -0.11 4.35
C ARG A 145 15.90 -0.36 4.87
N GLU A 146 16.51 0.65 5.44
CA GLU A 146 17.80 0.57 6.10
C GLU A 146 17.64 0.83 7.59
N MET A 147 18.33 0.04 8.41
CA MET A 147 18.40 0.19 9.87
C MET A 147 19.81 0.59 10.24
N ALA A 148 19.95 1.63 11.04
CA ALA A 148 21.26 2.01 11.56
C ALA A 148 21.73 0.97 12.59
N ALA A 149 23.01 0.63 12.53
CA ALA A 149 23.67 -0.19 13.54
C ALA A 149 25.10 0.30 13.73
N GLU A 150 25.60 0.25 14.96
CA GLU A 150 26.98 0.64 15.28
C GLU A 150 27.80 -0.59 15.62
N ILE A 151 28.97 -0.72 14.99
CA ILE A 151 29.95 -1.77 15.28
C ILE A 151 31.01 -1.21 16.21
N SER A 152 31.31 -1.92 17.28
CA SER A 152 32.47 -1.70 18.14
C SER A 152 33.44 -2.88 18.09
N LEU A 153 34.71 -2.60 18.03
CA LEU A 153 35.79 -3.61 18.07
C LEU A 153 36.60 -3.44 19.34
N SER A 154 36.94 -4.54 19.98
CA SER A 154 37.88 -4.60 21.08
C SER A 154 38.80 -5.81 20.94
N PHE A 155 40.01 -5.72 21.52
CA PHE A 155 41.05 -6.72 21.40
C PHE A 155 41.41 -7.18 22.83
N PRO A 156 40.63 -8.11 23.41
CA PRO A 156 40.80 -8.49 24.85
C PRO A 156 42.12 -9.17 25.11
N GLU A 157 42.69 -9.86 24.13
CA GLU A 157 44.01 -10.52 24.22
C GLU A 157 44.67 -10.61 22.83
N ALA A 158 45.98 -10.84 22.81
CA ALA A 158 46.73 -10.95 21.56
C ALA A 158 46.21 -12.11 20.68
N GLY A 159 45.79 -11.80 19.49
CA GLY A 159 45.25 -12.77 18.54
C GLY A 159 43.73 -13.02 18.67
N LYS A 160 43.03 -12.22 19.48
CA LYS A 160 41.56 -12.27 19.61
C LYS A 160 40.92 -10.92 19.32
N ILE A 161 39.83 -10.94 18.64
CA ILE A 161 38.96 -9.78 18.42
C ILE A 161 37.58 -10.09 18.96
N ARG A 162 37.00 -9.12 19.66
CA ARG A 162 35.60 -9.09 20.02
C ARG A 162 34.93 -7.97 19.23
N ALA A 163 34.02 -8.34 18.36
CA ALA A 163 33.19 -7.42 17.61
C ALA A 163 31.78 -7.44 18.17
N ALA A 164 31.25 -6.28 18.48
CA ALA A 164 29.85 -6.14 18.89
C ALA A 164 29.13 -5.17 17.95
N ALA A 165 27.84 -5.41 17.73
CA ALA A 165 26.98 -4.50 16.99
C ALA A 165 25.69 -4.25 17.75
N VAL A 166 25.24 -3.01 17.75
CA VAL A 166 23.96 -2.59 18.34
C VAL A 166 23.16 -1.87 17.26
N SER A 167 21.97 -2.37 16.97
CA SER A 167 21.08 -1.74 16.01
C SER A 167 20.12 -0.74 16.68
N GLU A 168 19.57 0.19 15.91
CA GLU A 168 18.66 1.22 16.42
C GLU A 168 17.37 0.67 17.04
N ASP A 169 17.00 -0.57 16.73
CA ASP A 169 15.85 -1.28 17.34
C ASP A 169 16.24 -2.07 18.59
N GLY A 170 17.47 -1.88 19.07
CA GLY A 170 17.98 -2.47 20.31
C GLY A 170 18.39 -3.93 20.22
N ARG A 171 18.54 -4.49 19.03
CA ARG A 171 19.17 -5.80 18.85
C ARG A 171 20.66 -5.69 19.07
N GLU A 172 21.23 -6.69 19.71
CA GLU A 172 22.66 -6.76 20.01
C GLU A 172 23.25 -8.05 19.47
N ALA A 173 24.38 -7.94 18.80
CA ALA A 173 25.17 -9.07 18.32
C ALA A 173 26.60 -8.97 18.88
N VAL A 174 27.16 -10.07 19.29
CA VAL A 174 28.54 -10.16 19.74
C VAL A 174 29.19 -11.38 19.11
N LEU A 175 30.39 -11.18 18.54
CA LEU A 175 31.22 -12.21 17.96
C LEU A 175 32.62 -12.14 18.58
N THR A 176 33.19 -13.29 18.83
CA THR A 176 34.61 -13.42 19.18
C THR A 176 35.26 -14.29 18.12
N ALA A 177 36.39 -13.85 17.58
CA ALA A 177 37.11 -14.56 16.54
C ALA A 177 38.62 -14.44 16.75
N ASP A 178 39.36 -15.36 16.12
CA ASP A 178 40.79 -15.23 16.03
C ASP A 178 41.15 -14.10 15.03
N CYS A 179 42.11 -13.27 15.38
CA CYS A 179 42.64 -12.23 14.52
C CYS A 179 44.18 -12.33 14.41
N PRO A 180 44.77 -11.74 13.35
CA PRO A 180 46.20 -11.71 13.21
C PRO A 180 46.90 -11.12 14.46
N ARG A 181 47.97 -11.75 14.92
CA ARG A 181 48.79 -11.21 16.02
C ARG A 181 49.73 -10.11 15.57
N GLU A 182 49.99 -10.03 14.27
CA GLU A 182 50.83 -8.98 13.69
C GLU A 182 50.16 -7.62 13.82
N LYS A 183 50.87 -6.66 14.37
CA LYS A 183 50.43 -5.28 14.53
C LYS A 183 50.53 -4.50 13.20
N ALA A 184 49.58 -3.63 12.96
CA ALA A 184 49.62 -2.76 11.77
C ALA A 184 50.75 -1.72 11.90
N ARG A 185 51.71 -1.75 10.98
CA ARG A 185 52.82 -0.77 10.93
C ARG A 185 52.33 0.67 10.70
N ARG A 186 51.17 0.84 10.05
CA ARG A 186 50.56 2.14 9.74
C ARG A 186 49.12 2.13 10.32
N VAL A 187 49.03 2.53 11.56
CA VAL A 187 47.75 2.48 12.33
C VAL A 187 46.66 3.28 11.64
N GLU A 188 46.92 4.49 11.15
CA GLU A 188 45.92 5.34 10.47
C GLU A 188 45.40 4.70 9.17
N ARG A 189 46.29 4.02 8.43
CA ARG A 189 45.86 3.27 7.23
C ARG A 189 44.94 2.10 7.63
N MET A 190 45.27 1.40 8.73
CA MET A 190 44.42 0.31 9.20
C MET A 190 43.06 0.80 9.67
N ARG A 191 42.99 1.95 10.36
CA ARG A 191 41.74 2.62 10.73
C ARG A 191 40.89 2.92 9.47
N SER A 192 41.49 3.53 8.46
CA SER A 192 40.83 3.84 7.21
C SER A 192 40.30 2.59 6.50
N VAL A 193 41.06 1.50 6.50
CA VAL A 193 40.64 0.20 5.95
C VAL A 193 39.47 -0.36 6.77
N ALA A 194 39.59 -0.38 8.10
CA ALA A 194 38.52 -0.88 8.97
C ALA A 194 37.22 -0.10 8.74
N LYS A 195 37.32 1.23 8.75
CA LYS A 195 36.17 2.10 8.48
C LYS A 195 35.56 1.82 7.11
N SER A 196 36.35 1.80 6.05
CA SER A 196 35.88 1.57 4.67
C SER A 196 35.24 0.20 4.45
N GLN A 197 35.61 -0.83 5.25
CA GLN A 197 35.04 -2.17 5.10
C GLN A 197 33.86 -2.42 6.06
N LEU A 198 33.86 -1.85 7.25
CA LEU A 198 32.81 -2.06 8.25
C LEU A 198 31.64 -1.10 8.07
N GLU A 199 31.85 0.14 7.64
CA GLU A 199 30.79 1.13 7.39
C GLU A 199 30.05 0.91 6.05
N LYS A 200 29.83 -0.34 5.68
CA LYS A 200 29.06 -0.72 4.49
C LYS A 200 27.73 -1.34 4.90
N LYS A 201 26.80 -1.35 3.97
CA LYS A 201 25.54 -2.08 4.14
C LYS A 201 25.79 -3.60 4.16
N ALA A 202 25.09 -4.30 5.05
CA ALA A 202 24.95 -5.75 5.03
C ALA A 202 23.51 -6.12 5.46
N GLY A 203 22.81 -6.88 4.63
CA GLY A 203 21.38 -7.09 4.84
C GLY A 203 20.61 -5.77 4.88
N VAL A 204 19.80 -5.58 5.90
CA VAL A 204 19.04 -4.34 6.13
C VAL A 204 19.83 -3.30 6.93
N TYR A 205 21.00 -3.65 7.46
CA TYR A 205 21.77 -2.78 8.35
C TYR A 205 22.77 -1.92 7.58
N ARG A 206 22.78 -0.63 7.88
CA ARG A 206 23.82 0.32 7.54
C ARG A 206 24.68 0.53 8.78
N PHE A 207 25.88 0.02 8.70
CA PHE A 207 26.79 0.07 9.84
C PHE A 207 27.58 1.38 9.90
N SER A 208 27.80 1.86 11.12
CA SER A 208 28.84 2.82 11.51
C SER A 208 29.87 2.12 12.39
N LEU A 209 31.07 2.64 12.44
CA LEU A 209 32.14 2.10 13.29
C LEU A 209 32.39 3.05 14.47
N ALA A 210 32.27 2.53 15.66
CA ALA A 210 32.68 3.24 16.88
C ALA A 210 34.20 3.52 16.86
N PRO A 211 34.69 4.54 17.58
CA PRO A 211 36.10 4.84 17.65
C PRO A 211 36.94 3.61 17.99
N LEU A 212 37.99 3.37 17.20
CA LEU A 212 38.94 2.29 17.45
C LEU A 212 39.99 2.73 18.49
N PRO A 213 40.60 1.78 19.20
CA PRO A 213 41.73 2.07 20.14
C PRO A 213 42.81 2.87 19.43
N GLU A 214 43.46 3.79 20.16
CA GLU A 214 44.44 4.69 19.57
C GLU A 214 45.72 3.99 19.13
N GLU A 215 46.08 2.92 19.82
CA GLU A 215 47.31 2.17 19.59
C GLU A 215 47.03 0.68 19.36
N ASP A 216 48.03 -0.04 18.86
CA ASP A 216 48.08 -1.50 18.80
C ASP A 216 46.96 -2.22 18.00
N LEU A 217 46.58 -1.67 16.88
CA LEU A 217 45.66 -2.37 15.98
C LEU A 217 46.32 -3.56 15.30
N PRO A 218 45.69 -4.76 15.28
CA PRO A 218 46.20 -5.87 14.48
C PRO A 218 46.03 -5.57 12.97
N LEU A 219 46.86 -6.22 12.17
CA LEU A 219 46.80 -6.12 10.71
C LEU A 219 45.62 -6.94 10.18
N MET A 220 44.48 -6.31 9.95
CA MET A 220 43.24 -6.95 9.49
C MET A 220 43.01 -6.76 8.01
N GLY A 221 42.91 -7.85 7.28
CA GLY A 221 42.59 -7.81 5.83
C GLY A 221 41.12 -7.46 5.57
N ALA A 222 40.85 -6.91 4.39
CA ALA A 222 39.50 -6.52 3.99
C ALA A 222 38.51 -7.70 4.00
N ALA A 223 38.94 -8.89 3.60
CA ALA A 223 38.12 -10.11 3.61
C ALA A 223 37.68 -10.47 5.04
N PHE A 224 38.59 -10.39 6.00
CA PHE A 224 38.31 -10.67 7.41
C PHE A 224 37.31 -9.68 7.99
N LEU A 225 37.49 -8.38 7.77
CA LEU A 225 36.57 -7.34 8.23
C LEU A 225 35.17 -7.47 7.60
N ASN A 226 35.09 -7.81 6.30
CA ASN A 226 33.85 -8.08 5.62
C ASN A 226 33.14 -9.34 6.19
N GLY A 227 33.92 -10.36 6.58
CA GLY A 227 33.41 -11.56 7.27
C GLY A 227 32.73 -11.19 8.61
N ILE A 228 33.42 -10.39 9.43
CA ILE A 228 32.88 -9.89 10.70
C ILE A 228 31.57 -9.13 10.47
N ARG A 229 31.54 -8.18 9.54
CA ARG A 229 30.34 -7.39 9.25
C ARG A 229 29.15 -8.26 8.85
N ARG A 230 29.36 -9.24 7.96
CA ARG A 230 28.30 -10.18 7.54
C ARG A 230 27.79 -11.03 8.70
N ALA A 231 28.70 -11.60 9.49
CA ALA A 231 28.35 -12.43 10.63
C ALA A 231 27.59 -11.63 11.71
N LEU A 232 27.94 -10.36 11.93
CA LEU A 232 27.18 -9.47 12.81
C LEU A 232 25.78 -9.21 12.27
N SER A 233 25.63 -8.94 10.98
CA SER A 233 24.32 -8.76 10.32
C SER A 233 23.43 -10.00 10.51
N GLU A 234 23.94 -11.18 10.20
CA GLU A 234 23.22 -12.45 10.37
C GLU A 234 22.85 -12.73 11.82
N THR A 235 23.72 -12.34 12.75
CA THR A 235 23.45 -12.52 14.19
C THR A 235 22.35 -11.56 14.67
N LEU A 236 22.37 -10.30 14.21
CA LEU A 236 21.30 -9.34 14.49
C LEU A 236 19.94 -9.82 13.95
N ASP A 237 19.91 -10.40 12.75
CA ASP A 237 18.66 -10.91 12.15
C ASP A 237 18.01 -12.03 12.99
N ARG A 238 18.81 -12.83 13.68
CA ARG A 238 18.32 -13.90 14.56
C ARG A 238 17.82 -13.40 15.92
N LYS A 239 18.08 -12.15 16.28
CA LYS A 239 17.67 -11.59 17.58
C LYS A 239 16.27 -11.00 17.51
N PRO A 240 15.46 -11.14 18.56
CA PRO A 240 14.17 -10.49 18.62
C PRO A 240 14.31 -8.97 18.66
N CYS A 241 13.51 -8.28 17.88
CA CYS A 241 13.39 -6.83 17.96
C CYS A 241 12.74 -6.43 19.29
N ARG A 242 13.27 -5.42 19.97
CA ARG A 242 12.65 -4.88 21.21
C ARG A 242 11.28 -4.27 20.95
N GLY A 243 11.00 -3.90 19.71
CA GLY A 243 9.79 -3.21 19.34
C GLY A 243 9.72 -1.79 19.89
N LEU A 244 8.87 -1.00 19.34
CA LEU A 244 8.53 0.30 19.91
C LEU A 244 7.56 0.08 21.07
N PRO A 245 7.71 0.78 22.20
CA PRO A 245 6.77 0.66 23.30
C PRO A 245 5.38 1.06 22.81
N LEU A 246 4.51 0.08 22.69
CA LEU A 246 3.10 0.32 22.41
C LEU A 246 2.51 0.95 23.68
N ARG A 247 2.02 2.17 23.57
CA ARG A 247 1.12 2.69 24.61
C ARG A 247 -0.16 1.85 24.54
N LYS A 248 -0.32 0.96 25.49
CA LYS A 248 -1.62 0.38 25.76
C LYS A 248 -2.49 1.53 26.25
N GLY A 249 -3.31 2.09 25.39
CA GLY A 249 -4.41 2.94 25.83
C GLY A 249 -5.27 2.09 26.79
N ALA A 250 -5.77 2.68 27.84
CA ALA A 250 -6.81 2.05 28.61
C ALA A 250 -8.04 1.91 27.69
N ALA A 251 -8.12 0.79 26.99
CA ALA A 251 -9.32 0.45 26.23
C ALA A 251 -10.44 0.30 27.27
N ARG A 252 -11.37 1.23 27.28
CA ARG A 252 -12.65 1.01 27.95
C ARG A 252 -13.47 0.12 27.03
N PRO A 253 -13.62 -1.17 27.33
CA PRO A 253 -14.45 -2.02 26.52
C PRO A 253 -15.88 -1.45 26.56
N LEU A 254 -16.44 -1.14 25.39
CA LEU A 254 -17.85 -0.79 25.30
C LEU A 254 -18.67 -2.02 25.73
N PRO A 255 -19.67 -1.84 26.60
CA PRO A 255 -20.56 -2.94 26.95
C PRO A 255 -21.32 -3.39 25.71
N CYS A 256 -21.47 -4.68 25.54
CA CYS A 256 -22.24 -5.31 24.47
C CYS A 256 -23.47 -6.01 25.08
N ALA A 257 -24.30 -5.26 25.81
CA ALA A 257 -25.49 -5.80 26.43
C ALA A 257 -26.55 -6.25 25.42
N GLY A 258 -27.31 -7.28 25.74
CA GLY A 258 -28.40 -7.78 24.92
C GLY A 258 -28.03 -8.93 24.00
N GLU A 259 -28.92 -9.19 23.03
CA GLU A 259 -28.75 -10.25 22.03
C GLU A 259 -27.82 -9.80 20.92
N GLN A 260 -26.86 -10.64 20.60
CA GLN A 260 -25.95 -10.46 19.47
C GLN A 260 -26.37 -11.41 18.35
N THR A 261 -26.88 -10.84 17.27
CA THR A 261 -27.31 -11.62 16.10
C THR A 261 -26.13 -11.97 15.20
N TYR A 262 -26.36 -12.64 14.07
CA TYR A 262 -25.37 -12.91 13.03
C TYR A 262 -24.63 -11.64 12.54
N LYS A 263 -25.22 -10.45 12.69
CA LYS A 263 -24.61 -9.15 12.35
C LYS A 263 -23.40 -8.78 13.21
N ALA A 264 -23.26 -9.41 14.38
CA ALA A 264 -22.08 -9.25 15.24
C ALA A 264 -20.85 -10.00 14.71
N ASN A 265 -21.03 -10.82 13.67
CA ASN A 265 -19.98 -11.58 12.98
C ASN A 265 -19.13 -12.44 13.93
N ILE A 266 -19.81 -13.21 14.81
CA ILE A 266 -19.17 -14.07 15.79
C ILE A 266 -18.78 -15.38 15.12
N ALA A 267 -17.52 -15.44 14.63
CA ALA A 267 -17.01 -16.53 13.82
C ALA A 267 -16.11 -17.53 14.58
N ASN A 268 -15.82 -17.29 15.87
CA ASN A 268 -14.98 -18.19 16.67
C ASN A 268 -15.27 -18.05 18.17
N SER A 269 -14.80 -19.02 18.95
CA SER A 269 -15.01 -19.08 20.40
C SER A 269 -14.39 -17.92 21.18
N LEU A 270 -13.29 -17.34 20.70
CA LEU A 270 -12.65 -16.19 21.37
C LEU A 270 -13.50 -14.93 21.23
N THR A 271 -14.07 -14.72 20.04
CA THR A 271 -15.00 -13.62 19.81
C THR A 271 -16.29 -13.80 20.62
N GLU A 272 -16.83 -15.00 20.65
CA GLU A 272 -18.01 -15.33 21.47
C GLU A 272 -17.74 -15.04 22.95
N LYS A 273 -16.62 -15.54 23.49
CA LYS A 273 -16.19 -15.28 24.85
C LYS A 273 -16.09 -13.80 25.15
N MET A 274 -15.47 -13.03 24.24
CA MET A 274 -15.35 -11.57 24.36
C MET A 274 -16.73 -10.90 24.47
N PHE A 275 -17.71 -11.29 23.65
CA PHE A 275 -19.05 -10.71 23.69
C PHE A 275 -19.77 -11.05 25.00
N ARG A 276 -19.66 -12.30 25.47
CA ARG A 276 -20.22 -12.74 26.75
C ARG A 276 -19.61 -12.01 27.93
N GLU A 277 -18.29 -11.83 27.95
CA GLU A 277 -17.58 -11.06 28.99
C GLU A 277 -17.98 -9.58 29.01
N ARG A 278 -18.48 -9.06 27.88
CA ARG A 278 -19.00 -7.68 27.76
C ARG A 278 -20.48 -7.56 28.01
N GLY A 279 -21.16 -8.62 28.44
CA GLY A 279 -22.56 -8.60 28.86
C GLY A 279 -23.56 -9.07 27.80
N ALA A 280 -23.13 -9.72 26.72
CA ALA A 280 -24.07 -10.32 25.79
C ALA A 280 -24.83 -11.49 26.46
N VAL A 281 -26.15 -11.46 26.36
CA VAL A 281 -27.04 -12.48 26.94
C VAL A 281 -27.13 -13.69 26.01
N CYS A 282 -27.25 -13.43 24.72
CA CYS A 282 -27.31 -14.44 23.67
C CYS A 282 -26.37 -14.06 22.52
N THR A 283 -25.77 -15.06 21.89
CA THR A 283 -24.90 -14.87 20.74
C THR A 283 -25.30 -15.83 19.62
N GLU A 284 -25.54 -15.28 18.43
CA GLU A 284 -25.70 -16.07 17.21
C GLU A 284 -24.37 -16.17 16.47
N PRO A 285 -24.08 -17.32 15.83
CA PRO A 285 -22.90 -17.44 14.99
C PRO A 285 -23.00 -16.56 13.74
N ALA A 286 -21.83 -16.20 13.21
CA ALA A 286 -21.73 -15.50 11.94
C ALA A 286 -22.43 -16.26 10.82
N TYR A 287 -22.93 -15.54 9.81
CA TYR A 287 -23.71 -16.12 8.70
C TYR A 287 -22.94 -17.21 7.96
N GLU A 288 -21.65 -17.07 7.74
CA GLU A 288 -20.80 -18.06 7.07
C GLU A 288 -20.70 -19.40 7.84
N LEU A 289 -21.00 -19.42 9.12
CA LEU A 289 -21.04 -20.63 9.93
C LEU A 289 -22.44 -21.24 10.01
N SER A 290 -23.48 -20.41 9.86
CA SER A 290 -24.88 -20.85 9.96
C SER A 290 -25.74 -20.10 8.95
N HIS A 291 -25.82 -20.63 7.73
CA HIS A 291 -26.62 -20.06 6.66
C HIS A 291 -28.10 -20.05 6.96
N ARG A 292 -28.76 -18.93 6.66
CA ARG A 292 -30.21 -18.74 6.78
C ARG A 292 -30.72 -18.02 5.54
N GLU A 293 -31.93 -18.31 5.13
CA GLU A 293 -32.61 -17.60 4.04
C GLU A 293 -33.27 -16.32 4.52
N GLY A 294 -33.43 -15.36 3.62
CA GLY A 294 -34.15 -14.09 3.87
C GLY A 294 -33.47 -13.11 4.82
N ILE A 295 -32.19 -13.29 5.08
CA ILE A 295 -31.42 -12.38 5.93
C ILE A 295 -30.91 -11.16 5.16
N GLU A 296 -30.61 -10.11 5.90
CA GLU A 296 -29.95 -8.92 5.40
C GLU A 296 -28.42 -9.17 5.30
N TYR A 297 -27.91 -9.32 4.07
CA TYR A 297 -26.47 -9.49 3.82
C TYR A 297 -25.70 -8.19 4.00
N MET A 298 -26.32 -7.07 3.61
CA MET A 298 -25.66 -5.78 3.64
C MET A 298 -26.67 -4.66 3.91
N ARG A 299 -26.28 -3.70 4.73
CA ARG A 299 -26.97 -2.41 4.92
C ARG A 299 -25.99 -1.29 4.55
N THR A 300 -26.43 -0.35 3.74
CA THR A 300 -25.58 0.72 3.23
C THR A 300 -26.33 2.05 3.12
N LYS A 301 -25.59 3.13 3.37
CA LYS A 301 -26.03 4.49 3.05
C LYS A 301 -25.93 4.81 1.55
N TYR A 302 -25.17 4.03 0.80
CA TYR A 302 -25.15 4.10 -0.66
C TYR A 302 -26.47 3.57 -1.19
N CYS A 303 -27.17 4.36 -2.01
CA CYS A 303 -28.53 4.03 -2.48
C CYS A 303 -28.58 4.04 -3.99
N LEU A 304 -28.83 2.88 -4.59
CA LEU A 304 -28.91 2.75 -6.07
C LEU A 304 -30.02 3.60 -6.68
N ARG A 305 -31.15 3.80 -5.98
CA ARG A 305 -32.19 4.73 -6.48
C ARG A 305 -31.67 6.16 -6.58
N HIS A 306 -30.83 6.59 -5.64
CA HIS A 306 -30.21 7.92 -5.69
C HIS A 306 -29.26 8.02 -6.87
N GLU A 307 -28.36 7.06 -7.02
CA GLU A 307 -27.34 7.02 -8.09
C GLU A 307 -27.98 7.00 -9.49
N LEU A 308 -29.08 6.27 -9.65
CA LEU A 308 -29.81 6.18 -10.92
C LEU A 308 -30.77 7.34 -11.15
N GLY A 309 -30.81 8.34 -10.26
CA GLY A 309 -31.74 9.48 -10.36
C GLY A 309 -33.22 9.12 -10.12
N LEU A 310 -33.48 7.99 -9.47
CA LEU A 310 -34.81 7.47 -9.17
C LEU A 310 -35.29 7.74 -7.72
N CYS A 311 -34.58 8.62 -7.00
CA CYS A 311 -34.88 8.92 -5.60
C CYS A 311 -36.20 9.71 -5.46
N PRO A 312 -37.21 9.20 -4.73
CA PRO A 312 -38.50 9.90 -4.56
C PRO A 312 -38.36 11.22 -3.79
N LYS A 313 -37.35 11.36 -2.92
CA LYS A 313 -37.07 12.62 -2.20
C LYS A 313 -36.56 13.73 -3.13
N LEU A 314 -35.82 13.37 -4.16
CA LEU A 314 -35.28 14.32 -5.13
C LEU A 314 -36.24 14.57 -6.32
N ARG A 315 -37.10 13.61 -6.59
CA ARG A 315 -38.11 13.69 -7.65
C ARG A 315 -39.48 13.26 -7.09
N PRO A 316 -40.19 14.16 -6.41
CA PRO A 316 -41.52 13.87 -5.87
C PRO A 316 -42.49 13.41 -6.99
N GLY A 317 -43.33 12.43 -6.66
CA GLY A 317 -44.25 11.84 -7.63
C GLY A 317 -43.70 10.71 -8.49
N THR A 318 -42.41 10.41 -8.39
CA THR A 318 -41.84 9.23 -9.04
C THR A 318 -42.17 7.97 -8.24
N VAL A 319 -42.79 6.99 -8.89
CA VAL A 319 -42.94 5.63 -8.35
C VAL A 319 -41.80 4.78 -8.90
N PRO A 320 -40.73 4.54 -8.14
CA PRO A 320 -39.59 3.79 -8.66
C PRO A 320 -39.95 2.33 -8.87
N ALA A 321 -39.61 1.79 -10.05
CA ALA A 321 -39.69 0.36 -10.30
C ALA A 321 -38.83 -0.43 -9.30
N PRO A 322 -39.21 -1.67 -8.96
CA PRO A 322 -38.38 -2.55 -8.15
C PRO A 322 -37.06 -2.78 -8.86
N LEU A 323 -35.95 -2.65 -8.10
CA LEU A 323 -34.60 -2.94 -8.58
C LEU A 323 -34.16 -4.28 -8.04
N THR A 324 -33.47 -5.05 -8.88
CA THR A 324 -32.85 -6.33 -8.48
C THR A 324 -31.36 -6.27 -8.78
N LEU A 325 -30.57 -6.69 -7.83
CA LEU A 325 -29.14 -6.87 -8.03
C LEU A 325 -28.86 -8.32 -8.47
N VAL A 326 -28.12 -8.50 -9.55
CA VAL A 326 -27.71 -9.82 -10.02
C VAL A 326 -26.21 -9.94 -9.84
N ASN A 327 -25.78 -10.93 -9.06
CA ASN A 327 -24.37 -11.22 -8.84
C ASN A 327 -24.09 -12.70 -9.13
N ASN A 328 -23.25 -12.99 -10.13
CA ASN A 328 -22.93 -14.36 -10.57
C ASN A 328 -24.17 -15.25 -10.78
N GLY A 329 -25.19 -14.70 -11.44
CA GLY A 329 -26.45 -15.39 -11.71
C GLY A 329 -27.44 -15.47 -10.56
N ARG A 330 -27.05 -15.08 -9.35
CA ARG A 330 -27.95 -15.01 -8.18
C ARG A 330 -28.65 -13.68 -8.15
N ARG A 331 -29.98 -13.71 -7.94
CA ARG A 331 -30.79 -12.52 -7.74
C ARG A 331 -30.83 -12.17 -6.27
N LEU A 332 -30.54 -10.91 -5.94
CA LEU A 332 -30.58 -10.37 -4.61
C LEU A 332 -31.68 -9.29 -4.55
N THR A 333 -32.44 -9.29 -3.48
CA THR A 333 -33.52 -8.33 -3.26
C THR A 333 -32.96 -7.03 -2.68
N LEU A 334 -33.41 -5.90 -3.21
CA LEU A 334 -33.04 -4.57 -2.71
C LEU A 334 -34.24 -3.95 -2.00
N THR A 335 -34.07 -3.63 -0.73
CA THR A 335 -35.07 -2.90 0.06
C THR A 335 -34.55 -1.50 0.38
N PHE A 336 -35.41 -0.50 0.15
CA PHE A 336 -35.03 0.92 0.28
C PHE A 336 -35.75 1.54 1.49
N HIS A 337 -35.00 1.89 2.50
CA HIS A 337 -35.44 2.57 3.72
C HIS A 337 -35.32 4.08 3.52
N CYS A 338 -36.30 4.65 2.78
CA CYS A 338 -36.21 6.05 2.33
C CYS A 338 -36.29 7.06 3.48
N ASP A 339 -36.88 6.71 4.61
CA ASP A 339 -36.94 7.52 5.83
C ASP A 339 -35.57 7.86 6.38
N VAL A 340 -34.70 6.84 6.48
CA VAL A 340 -33.31 6.96 6.98
C VAL A 340 -32.26 7.03 5.85
N CYS A 341 -32.70 7.01 4.60
CA CYS A 341 -31.82 7.02 3.42
C CYS A 341 -30.81 5.87 3.38
N GLU A 342 -31.25 4.66 3.67
CA GLU A 342 -30.46 3.44 3.59
C GLU A 342 -31.04 2.44 2.61
N MET A 343 -30.21 1.52 2.16
CA MET A 343 -30.60 0.38 1.31
C MET A 343 -30.08 -0.90 1.94
N THR A 344 -30.89 -1.95 1.92
CA THR A 344 -30.48 -3.29 2.32
C THR A 344 -30.50 -4.24 1.15
N VAL A 345 -29.63 -5.24 1.21
CA VAL A 345 -29.52 -6.34 0.26
C VAL A 345 -29.77 -7.64 1.00
N SER A 346 -30.72 -8.43 0.50
CA SER A 346 -31.08 -9.75 1.04
C SER A 346 -31.20 -10.81 -0.05
#